data_fba580397d9e8c12acd46e5f8f825a88
#
_entry.id   fba580397d9e8c12acd46e5f8f825a88
#
_cell.length_a   1.000
_cell.length_b   1.000
_cell.length_c   1.000
_cell.angle_alpha   90.00
_cell.angle_beta   90.00
_cell.angle_gamma   90.00
#
_symmetry.space_group_name_H-M   'P 1'
#
loop_
_entity.id
_entity.type
_entity.pdbx_description
1 polymer ?
#
loop_
_entity_poly.entity_id
_entity_poly.type
_entity_poly.pdbx_seq_one_letter_code
_entity_poly.pdbx_strand_id
1 'polypeptide(L)'
;MIRKAVIEDIKSIHKLLSHYGDQGLLLARPLSELYDHLRDFFVLVTEDREQKVIGTCALGICWEDLAEIRSLAVLEDQQGNTVATQLVEACLGEAKSFGIKRVFVLTYVDGFFAKMGFKTVEKSQLPHKVWSDCLKCSKFPECDEVAMVLDL
;
A
#
# COMPACT_ATOMS: atom_id res chain seq x y z
N MET A 1 6.61 15.76 -4.42
CA MET A 1 5.83 15.52 -5.65
C MET A 1 5.43 14.05 -5.74
N ILE A 2 4.16 13.82 -5.98
CA ILE A 2 3.64 12.46 -6.19
C ILE A 2 3.57 12.16 -7.67
N ARG A 3 3.99 10.95 -8.05
CA ARG A 3 3.86 10.44 -9.41
C ARG A 3 3.80 8.91 -9.41
N LYS A 4 3.45 8.34 -10.55
CA LYS A 4 3.56 6.88 -10.72
C LYS A 4 5.03 6.48 -10.72
N ALA A 5 5.31 5.29 -10.18
CA ALA A 5 6.65 4.76 -10.16
C ALA A 5 7.16 4.46 -11.57
N VAL A 6 8.45 4.63 -11.77
CA VAL A 6 9.17 4.22 -12.99
C VAL A 6 10.21 3.16 -12.63
N ILE A 7 10.79 2.53 -13.63
CA ILE A 7 11.73 1.42 -13.42
C ILE A 7 12.86 1.81 -12.46
N GLU A 8 13.38 3.02 -12.57
CA GLU A 8 14.48 3.49 -11.71
C GLU A 8 14.13 3.55 -10.22
N ASP A 9 12.84 3.61 -9.89
CA ASP A 9 12.39 3.69 -8.49
C ASP A 9 12.37 2.34 -7.79
N ILE A 10 12.38 1.24 -8.54
CA ILE A 10 12.10 -0.10 -7.98
C ILE A 10 13.08 -0.47 -6.85
N LYS A 11 14.35 -0.22 -7.02
CA LYS A 11 15.34 -0.57 -5.99
C LYS A 11 15.15 0.24 -4.72
N SER A 12 14.78 1.52 -4.84
CA SER A 12 14.47 2.36 -3.67
C SER A 12 13.20 1.88 -2.98
N ILE A 13 12.18 1.51 -3.74
CA ILE A 13 10.95 0.93 -3.20
C ILE A 13 11.28 -0.36 -2.45
N HIS A 14 12.05 -1.24 -3.07
CA HIS A 14 12.43 -2.52 -2.45
C HIS A 14 13.17 -2.30 -1.12
N LYS A 15 14.12 -1.38 -1.10
CA LYS A 15 14.87 -1.05 0.13
C LYS A 15 13.93 -0.56 1.23
N LEU A 16 13.01 0.33 0.89
CA LEU A 16 12.06 0.90 1.84
C LEU A 16 11.10 -0.18 2.39
N LEU A 17 10.55 -1.02 1.51
CA LEU A 17 9.65 -2.09 1.94
C LEU A 17 10.38 -3.15 2.76
N SER A 18 11.61 -3.50 2.40
CA SER A 18 12.41 -4.48 3.14
C SER A 18 12.72 -3.99 4.55
N HIS A 19 13.00 -2.70 4.71
CA HIS A 19 13.24 -2.11 6.02
C HIS A 19 12.05 -2.34 6.96
N TYR A 20 10.83 -2.10 6.50
CA TYR A 20 9.63 -2.33 7.32
C TYR A 20 9.23 -3.79 7.38
N GLY A 21 9.50 -4.56 6.33
CA GLY A 21 9.29 -6.00 6.33
C GLY A 21 10.12 -6.71 7.39
N ASP A 22 11.36 -6.30 7.56
CA ASP A 22 12.27 -6.84 8.59
C ASP A 22 11.75 -6.54 10.01
N GLN A 23 10.98 -5.48 10.17
CA GLN A 23 10.35 -5.12 11.45
C GLN A 23 8.98 -5.80 11.63
N GLY A 24 8.54 -6.59 10.66
CA GLY A 24 7.24 -7.26 10.71
C GLY A 24 6.04 -6.34 10.52
N LEU A 25 6.26 -5.13 9.97
CA LEU A 25 5.21 -4.11 9.84
C LEU A 25 4.48 -4.16 8.51
N LEU A 26 5.04 -4.86 7.51
CA LEU A 26 4.38 -5.13 6.25
C LEU A 26 5.01 -6.35 5.58
N LEU A 27 4.35 -6.85 4.52
CA LEU A 27 4.86 -7.98 3.75
C LEU A 27 5.94 -7.49 2.79
N ALA A 28 7.18 -7.96 3.00
CA ALA A 28 8.28 -7.70 2.09
C ALA A 28 8.05 -8.45 0.77
N ARG A 29 8.43 -7.82 -0.35
CA ARG A 29 8.24 -8.40 -1.67
C ARG A 29 9.58 -8.50 -2.40
N PRO A 30 9.84 -9.60 -3.12
CA PRO A 30 11.06 -9.72 -3.90
C PRO A 30 11.06 -8.73 -5.07
N LEU A 31 12.26 -8.39 -5.56
CA LEU A 31 12.41 -7.47 -6.68
C LEU A 31 11.58 -7.88 -7.89
N SER A 32 11.51 -9.18 -8.19
CA SER A 32 10.73 -9.67 -9.33
C SER A 32 9.25 -9.28 -9.25
N GLU A 33 8.65 -9.38 -8.06
CA GLU A 33 7.25 -8.97 -7.87
C GLU A 33 7.09 -7.46 -8.06
N LEU A 34 8.06 -6.67 -7.58
CA LEU A 34 7.98 -5.22 -7.74
C LEU A 34 8.05 -4.81 -9.20
N TYR A 35 8.91 -5.47 -10.00
CA TYR A 35 8.94 -5.22 -11.43
C TYR A 35 7.64 -5.62 -12.12
N ASP A 36 7.08 -6.77 -11.75
CA ASP A 36 5.81 -7.24 -12.31
C ASP A 36 4.65 -6.30 -12.00
N HIS A 37 4.67 -5.67 -10.82
CA HIS A 37 3.59 -4.80 -10.34
C HIS A 37 3.97 -3.31 -10.38
N LEU A 38 4.96 -2.94 -11.18
CA LEU A 38 5.42 -1.55 -11.26
C LEU A 38 4.28 -0.55 -11.41
N ARG A 39 3.30 -0.89 -12.25
CA ARG A 39 2.19 0.02 -12.56
C ARG A 39 1.27 0.28 -11.37
N ASP A 40 1.31 -0.55 -10.35
CA ASP A 40 0.47 -0.39 -9.16
C ASP A 40 0.99 0.70 -8.23
N PHE A 41 2.27 1.07 -8.35
CA PHE A 41 2.95 1.90 -7.36
C PHE A 41 2.89 3.38 -7.66
N PHE A 42 2.62 4.16 -6.62
CA PHE A 42 2.91 5.58 -6.55
C PHE A 42 4.13 5.81 -5.69
N VAL A 43 4.88 6.86 -5.98
CA VAL A 43 5.98 7.33 -5.15
C VAL A 43 5.81 8.81 -4.87
N LEU A 44 6.22 9.22 -3.68
CA LEU A 44 6.42 10.63 -3.35
C LEU A 44 7.93 10.86 -3.34
N VAL A 45 8.39 11.80 -4.14
CA VAL A 45 9.81 12.06 -4.34
C VAL A 45 10.15 13.50 -3.97
N THR A 46 11.42 13.73 -3.67
CA THR A 46 11.93 15.09 -3.44
C THR A 46 11.79 15.92 -4.71
N GLU A 47 11.69 17.24 -4.55
CA GLU A 47 11.44 18.15 -5.67
C GLU A 47 12.74 18.62 -6.37
N ASP A 48 13.88 18.08 -5.95
CA ASP A 48 15.16 18.36 -6.58
C ASP A 48 15.41 17.44 -7.78
N ARG A 49 16.60 17.58 -8.41
CA ARG A 49 16.96 16.78 -9.57
C ARG A 49 17.09 15.30 -9.27
N GLU A 50 17.42 14.94 -8.04
CA GLU A 50 17.63 13.55 -7.64
C GLU A 50 16.33 12.78 -7.58
N GLN A 51 15.21 13.45 -7.31
CA GLN A 51 13.92 12.80 -7.15
C GLN A 51 14.00 11.57 -6.25
N LYS A 52 14.59 11.76 -5.07
CA LYS A 52 14.74 10.67 -4.10
C LYS A 52 13.37 10.23 -3.60
N VAL A 53 13.15 8.91 -3.57
CA VAL A 53 11.89 8.33 -3.06
C VAL A 53 11.84 8.49 -1.55
N ILE A 54 10.83 9.19 -1.04
CA ILE A 54 10.59 9.34 0.40
C ILE A 54 9.39 8.56 0.89
N GLY A 55 8.55 8.08 -0.01
CA GLY A 55 7.42 7.25 0.35
C GLY A 55 6.85 6.53 -0.86
N THR A 56 6.13 5.45 -0.62
CA THR A 56 5.49 4.66 -1.65
C THR A 56 4.19 4.07 -1.16
N CYS A 57 3.29 3.78 -2.09
CA CYS A 57 2.04 3.08 -1.84
C CYS A 57 1.58 2.44 -3.13
N ALA A 58 0.96 1.27 -3.04
CA ALA A 58 0.46 0.56 -4.22
C ALA A 58 -1.05 0.39 -4.14
N LEU A 59 -1.68 0.42 -5.31
CA LEU A 59 -3.08 0.04 -5.50
C LEU A 59 -3.11 -1.24 -6.32
N GLY A 60 -3.55 -2.34 -5.71
CA GLY A 60 -3.71 -3.62 -6.40
C GLY A 60 -5.16 -3.87 -6.74
N ILE A 61 -5.45 -4.11 -8.02
CA ILE A 61 -6.80 -4.48 -8.45
C ILE A 61 -7.04 -5.94 -8.09
N CYS A 62 -8.11 -6.22 -7.34
CA CYS A 62 -8.42 -7.57 -6.87
C CYS A 62 -9.61 -8.19 -7.61
N TRP A 63 -10.58 -7.38 -7.97
CA TRP A 63 -11.77 -7.81 -8.71
C TRP A 63 -12.36 -6.59 -9.42
N GLU A 64 -13.43 -6.78 -10.17
CA GLU A 64 -14.05 -5.69 -10.94
C GLU A 64 -14.53 -4.52 -10.08
N ASP A 65 -14.79 -4.77 -8.81
CA ASP A 65 -15.31 -3.75 -7.87
C ASP A 65 -14.48 -3.61 -6.61
N LEU A 66 -13.29 -4.22 -6.55
CA LEU A 66 -12.48 -4.26 -5.33
C LEU A 66 -11.00 -4.05 -5.64
N ALA A 67 -10.37 -3.18 -4.86
CA ALA A 67 -8.93 -2.96 -4.92
C ALA A 67 -8.35 -2.90 -3.51
N GLU A 68 -7.06 -3.07 -3.42
CA GLU A 68 -6.32 -3.05 -2.16
C GLU A 68 -5.28 -1.95 -2.14
N ILE A 69 -5.24 -1.20 -1.04
CA ILE A 69 -4.09 -0.35 -0.67
C ILE A 69 -3.06 -1.25 0.00
N ARG A 70 -1.85 -1.27 -0.52
CA ARG A 70 -0.78 -2.09 0.05
C ARG A 70 0.58 -1.43 -0.11
N SER A 71 1.57 -1.95 0.61
CA SER A 71 2.96 -1.48 0.51
C SER A 71 3.09 0.01 0.80
N LEU A 72 2.31 0.53 1.74
CA LEU A 72 2.45 1.92 2.19
C LEU A 72 3.65 2.01 3.13
N ALA A 73 4.65 2.77 2.74
CA ALA A 73 5.85 2.97 3.52
C ALA A 73 6.42 4.37 3.28
N VAL A 74 6.89 5.00 4.35
CA VAL A 74 7.47 6.34 4.33
C VAL A 74 8.78 6.30 5.09
N LEU A 75 9.82 6.98 4.60
CA LEU A 75 11.10 7.09 5.32
C LEU A 75 10.87 7.60 6.74
N GLU A 76 11.60 7.04 7.71
CA GLU A 76 11.38 7.35 9.13
C GLU A 76 11.52 8.85 9.44
N ASP A 77 12.48 9.53 8.82
CA ASP A 77 12.71 10.95 9.03
C ASP A 77 11.67 11.84 8.33
N GLN A 78 10.82 11.26 7.49
CA GLN A 78 9.76 11.94 6.77
C GLN A 78 8.37 11.51 7.24
N GLN A 79 8.30 10.72 8.30
CA GLN A 79 7.04 10.26 8.83
C GLN A 79 6.26 11.42 9.45
N GLY A 80 4.99 11.34 9.28
CA GLY A 80 3.98 12.30 9.64
C GLY A 80 2.82 11.99 8.73
N ASN A 81 1.66 12.55 9.02
CA ASN A 81 0.47 12.14 8.30
C ASN A 81 0.44 12.63 6.84
N THR A 82 1.20 13.68 6.51
CA THR A 82 1.06 14.34 5.21
C THR A 82 1.50 13.47 4.05
N VAL A 83 2.68 12.83 4.13
CA VAL A 83 3.20 12.00 3.05
C VAL A 83 2.31 10.79 2.83
N ALA A 84 1.98 10.07 3.91
CA ALA A 84 1.12 8.90 3.83
C ALA A 84 -0.27 9.25 3.30
N THR A 85 -0.85 10.35 3.76
CA THR A 85 -2.16 10.82 3.31
C THR A 85 -2.14 11.09 1.80
N GLN A 86 -1.14 11.80 1.31
CA GLN A 86 -1.04 12.10 -0.13
C GLN A 86 -0.92 10.84 -0.96
N LEU A 87 -0.15 9.87 -0.50
CA LEU A 87 0.03 8.59 -1.21
C LEU A 87 -1.28 7.80 -1.26
N VAL A 88 -1.98 7.68 -0.14
CA VAL A 88 -3.26 6.97 -0.11
C VAL A 88 -4.30 7.69 -0.97
N GLU A 89 -4.36 9.02 -0.91
CA GLU A 89 -5.28 9.79 -1.73
C GLU A 89 -5.02 9.59 -3.23
N ALA A 90 -3.76 9.49 -3.64
CA ALA A 90 -3.42 9.19 -5.03
C ALA A 90 -3.96 7.82 -5.45
N CYS A 91 -3.79 6.81 -4.60
CA CYS A 91 -4.33 5.47 -4.86
C CYS A 91 -5.86 5.48 -4.94
N LEU A 92 -6.52 6.19 -4.04
CA LEU A 92 -7.99 6.30 -4.05
C LEU A 92 -8.49 7.00 -5.30
N GLY A 93 -7.78 8.05 -5.74
CA GLY A 93 -8.11 8.75 -6.98
C GLY A 93 -8.00 7.83 -8.19
N GLU A 94 -6.96 7.01 -8.26
CA GLU A 94 -6.81 6.03 -9.35
C GLU A 94 -7.91 4.97 -9.29
N ALA A 95 -8.23 4.47 -8.11
CA ALA A 95 -9.32 3.49 -7.95
C ALA A 95 -10.65 4.05 -8.47
N LYS A 96 -10.96 5.30 -8.14
CA LYS A 96 -12.16 5.97 -8.66
C LYS A 96 -12.13 6.08 -10.19
N SER A 97 -10.97 6.41 -10.76
CA SER A 97 -10.83 6.54 -12.20
C SER A 97 -11.06 5.23 -12.95
N PHE A 98 -10.80 4.09 -12.29
CA PHE A 98 -11.05 2.76 -12.85
C PHE A 98 -12.48 2.26 -12.61
N GLY A 99 -13.29 3.00 -11.88
CA GLY A 99 -14.64 2.56 -11.53
C GLY A 99 -14.71 1.57 -10.38
N ILE A 100 -13.68 1.47 -9.58
CA ILE A 100 -13.65 0.61 -8.39
C ILE A 100 -14.63 1.15 -7.36
N LYS A 101 -15.43 0.27 -6.75
CA LYS A 101 -16.47 0.65 -5.78
C LYS A 101 -16.01 0.56 -4.34
N ARG A 102 -15.05 -0.30 -4.05
CA ARG A 102 -14.58 -0.53 -2.68
C ARG A 102 -13.07 -0.74 -2.67
N VAL A 103 -12.41 -0.13 -1.69
CA VAL A 103 -10.99 -0.31 -1.42
C VAL A 103 -10.83 -0.87 -0.03
N PHE A 104 -9.97 -1.87 0.15
CA PHE A 104 -9.65 -2.39 1.46
C PHE A 104 -8.16 -2.25 1.77
N VAL A 105 -7.83 -2.40 3.04
CA VAL A 105 -6.45 -2.41 3.54
C VAL A 105 -6.34 -3.38 4.71
N LEU A 106 -5.22 -4.06 4.82
CA LEU A 106 -4.82 -4.80 6.01
C LEU A 106 -3.69 -4.01 6.66
N THR A 107 -3.88 -3.56 7.89
CA THR A 107 -2.99 -2.56 8.48
C THR A 107 -2.78 -2.71 9.97
N TYR A 108 -1.63 -2.23 10.46
CA TYR A 108 -1.37 -2.01 11.89
C TYR A 108 -1.66 -0.57 12.32
N VAL A 109 -1.94 0.34 11.37
CA VAL A 109 -2.18 1.76 11.65
C VAL A 109 -3.64 2.13 11.38
N ASP A 110 -4.53 1.39 12.00
CA ASP A 110 -5.97 1.54 11.80
C ASP A 110 -6.47 2.96 12.11
N GLY A 111 -5.89 3.63 13.10
CA GLY A 111 -6.25 5.02 13.41
C GLY A 111 -6.02 5.97 12.25
N PHE A 112 -4.93 5.79 11.50
CA PHE A 112 -4.65 6.59 10.31
C PHE A 112 -5.73 6.40 9.25
N PHE A 113 -6.07 5.14 8.94
CA PHE A 113 -7.07 4.83 7.92
C PHE A 113 -8.48 5.23 8.37
N ALA A 114 -8.79 5.11 9.67
CA ALA A 114 -10.08 5.57 10.19
C ALA A 114 -10.28 7.06 9.95
N LYS A 115 -9.24 7.87 10.11
CA LYS A 115 -9.31 9.31 9.83
C LYS A 115 -9.56 9.60 8.35
N MET A 116 -9.20 8.68 7.46
CA MET A 116 -9.44 8.83 6.03
C MET A 116 -10.82 8.29 5.60
N GLY A 117 -11.61 7.80 6.54
CA GLY A 117 -12.96 7.32 6.28
C GLY A 117 -13.10 5.81 6.17
N PHE A 118 -12.03 5.06 6.34
CA PHE A 118 -12.09 3.59 6.33
C PHE A 118 -12.78 3.08 7.59
N LYS A 119 -13.51 1.96 7.44
CA LYS A 119 -14.21 1.30 8.53
C LYS A 119 -13.66 -0.10 8.74
N THR A 120 -13.53 -0.50 10.00
CA THR A 120 -13.09 -1.86 10.35
C THR A 120 -14.14 -2.88 9.93
N VAL A 121 -13.68 -4.00 9.36
CA VAL A 121 -14.51 -5.14 8.98
C VAL A 121 -13.86 -6.43 9.46
N GLU A 122 -14.66 -7.50 9.52
CA GLU A 122 -14.10 -8.84 9.76
C GLU A 122 -13.28 -9.29 8.56
N LYS A 123 -12.11 -9.90 8.82
CA LYS A 123 -11.27 -10.42 7.74
C LYS A 123 -12.01 -11.44 6.88
N SER A 124 -12.89 -12.23 7.48
CA SER A 124 -13.70 -13.23 6.76
C SER A 124 -14.61 -12.63 5.71
N GLN A 125 -14.91 -11.34 5.77
CA GLN A 125 -15.74 -10.65 4.78
C GLN A 125 -14.98 -10.35 3.48
N LEU A 126 -13.66 -10.48 3.49
CA LEU A 126 -12.85 -10.25 2.30
C LEU A 126 -12.83 -11.51 1.43
N PRO A 127 -12.85 -11.37 0.08
CA PRO A 127 -12.81 -12.52 -0.81
C PRO A 127 -11.58 -13.38 -0.59
N HIS A 128 -11.71 -14.69 -0.84
CA HIS A 128 -10.57 -15.63 -0.73
C HIS A 128 -9.37 -15.20 -1.54
N LYS A 129 -9.59 -14.53 -2.66
CA LYS A 129 -8.52 -14.08 -3.55
C LYS A 129 -7.51 -13.16 -2.87
N VAL A 130 -7.96 -12.34 -1.90
CA VAL A 130 -7.06 -11.42 -1.18
C VAL A 130 -6.14 -12.15 -0.21
N TRP A 131 -6.45 -13.41 0.13
CA TRP A 131 -5.67 -14.19 1.08
C TRP A 131 -4.39 -14.78 0.49
N SER A 132 -4.17 -14.66 -0.83
CA SER A 132 -2.96 -15.19 -1.47
C SER A 132 -1.69 -14.58 -0.87
N ASP A 133 -1.69 -13.29 -0.59
CA ASP A 133 -0.55 -12.63 0.07
C ASP A 133 -0.42 -13.07 1.52
N CYS A 134 -1.53 -13.28 2.21
CA CYS A 134 -1.53 -13.74 3.60
C CYS A 134 -0.90 -15.13 3.72
N LEU A 135 -1.14 -16.01 2.76
CA LEU A 135 -0.54 -17.34 2.74
C LEU A 135 0.98 -17.29 2.64
N LYS A 136 1.53 -16.24 2.04
CA LYS A 136 2.97 -16.03 1.90
C LYS A 136 3.57 -15.33 3.13
N CYS A 137 2.75 -14.78 4.01
CA CYS A 137 3.19 -14.02 5.15
C CYS A 137 3.58 -14.95 6.30
N SER A 138 4.70 -14.66 6.95
CA SER A 138 5.18 -15.45 8.10
C SER A 138 4.24 -15.42 9.30
N LYS A 139 3.32 -14.45 9.35
CA LYS A 139 2.35 -14.31 10.44
C LYS A 139 1.08 -15.12 10.24
N PHE A 140 0.86 -15.66 9.03
CA PHE A 140 -0.33 -16.46 8.77
C PHE A 140 -0.27 -17.78 9.54
N PRO A 141 -1.39 -18.26 10.13
CA PRO A 141 -2.75 -17.69 10.12
C PRO A 141 -3.06 -16.74 11.28
N GLU A 142 -2.07 -16.41 12.12
CA GLU A 142 -2.27 -15.61 13.34
C GLU A 142 -1.98 -14.12 13.13
N CYS A 143 -2.25 -13.61 11.92
CA CYS A 143 -2.07 -12.21 11.60
C CYS A 143 -2.97 -11.32 12.46
N ASP A 144 -2.37 -10.32 13.10
CA ASP A 144 -3.05 -9.37 13.97
C ASP A 144 -3.35 -8.03 13.30
N GLU A 145 -3.15 -7.91 11.98
CA GLU A 145 -3.53 -6.72 11.24
C GLU A 145 -5.04 -6.51 11.26
N VAL A 146 -5.44 -5.23 11.21
CA VAL A 146 -6.85 -4.84 11.15
C VAL A 146 -7.25 -4.73 9.68
N ALA A 147 -8.41 -5.33 9.34
CA ALA A 147 -8.99 -5.20 8.00
C ALA A 147 -9.95 -4.01 7.98
N MET A 148 -9.79 -3.14 7.01
CA MET A 148 -10.63 -1.94 6.87
C MET A 148 -11.04 -1.75 5.42
N VAL A 149 -12.21 -1.15 5.22
CA VAL A 149 -12.74 -0.87 3.88
C VAL A 149 -13.20 0.57 3.77
N LEU A 150 -13.15 1.09 2.55
CA LEU A 150 -13.72 2.38 2.18
C LEU A 150 -14.56 2.19 0.92
N ASP A 151 -15.83 2.56 0.99
CA ASP A 151 -16.71 2.59 -0.18
C ASP A 151 -16.53 3.92 -0.92
N LEU A 152 -16.30 3.84 -2.20
CA LEU A 152 -16.04 5.00 -3.06
C LEU A 152 -17.32 5.54 -3.68
#